data_ff298ec9ce3e7bf0afdf73543a1289fd
#
_entry.id   ff298ec9ce3e7bf0afdf73543a1289fd
#
_cell.length_a   1.000
_cell.length_b   1.000
_cell.length_c   1.000
_cell.angle_alpha   90.00
_cell.angle_beta   90.00
_cell.angle_gamma   90.00
#
_symmetry.space_group_name_H-M   'P 1'
#
loop_
_entity.id
_entity.type
_entity.pdbx_description
1 polymer ?
#
loop_
_entity_poly.entity_id
_entity_poly.type
_entity_poly.pdbx_seq_one_letter_code
_entity_poly.pdbx_strand_id
1 'polypeptide(L)'
;MVKLKIDNYDVEVPAGTSILDAARTVQIEIPTLCKHPDVDPSAGCGMCIVRVNGRVMRSCCTPVGEGMEVITSDPELVDVRKTVLKLILSNHPNECLTCIRSGHCELQDMANTFGIRDSKLPSLNKKYDIDDSTKAIVLDASKCIVCGRCVEVCQNQQNVWALSYLNRGLATRITAAGGINLADSPCIKCGQCSAHCPTGAIVEYDETEKVWNMLNDKDLYTVVQIAPAVRVAIGEEFGYDFGENLTGKTYAVLRRMGFKKVFDTNFGADLTIIEEASEFVERFTKRPESLPMFTSVSYTHLRAHE
;
A
#
# COMPACT_ATOMS: atom_id res chain seq x y z
N MET A 1 8.03 32.25 7.24
CA MET A 1 8.25 31.22 8.27
C MET A 1 7.32 31.54 9.42
N VAL A 2 6.80 30.51 10.10
CA VAL A 2 5.91 30.62 11.28
C VAL A 2 6.66 30.03 12.46
N LYS A 3 6.67 30.74 13.59
CA LYS A 3 7.30 30.29 14.82
C LYS A 3 6.26 29.79 15.80
N LEU A 4 6.52 28.60 16.35
CA LEU A 4 5.65 27.95 17.32
C LEU A 4 6.47 27.12 18.30
N LYS A 5 5.83 26.66 19.36
CA LYS A 5 6.43 25.77 20.33
C LYS A 5 5.75 24.42 20.31
N ILE A 6 6.52 23.33 20.14
CA ILE A 6 6.00 21.96 20.20
C ILE A 6 6.68 21.27 21.38
N ASP A 7 5.92 20.93 22.40
CA ASP A 7 6.40 20.53 23.71
C ASP A 7 7.41 21.55 24.25
N ASN A 8 8.68 21.19 24.33
CA ASN A 8 9.74 22.11 24.80
C ASN A 8 10.64 22.64 23.67
N TYR A 9 10.29 22.39 22.40
CA TYR A 9 11.11 22.77 21.26
C TYR A 9 10.52 23.99 20.54
N ASP A 10 11.39 24.96 20.27
CA ASP A 10 11.06 26.07 19.36
C ASP A 10 11.20 25.59 17.92
N VAL A 11 10.16 25.75 17.14
CA VAL A 11 10.04 25.23 15.76
C VAL A 11 9.76 26.39 14.82
N GLU A 12 10.45 26.44 13.70
CA GLU A 12 10.23 27.42 12.64
C GLU A 12 10.04 26.71 11.30
N VAL A 13 8.83 26.83 10.71
CA VAL A 13 8.45 26.12 9.47
C VAL A 13 7.67 27.05 8.54
N PRO A 14 7.54 26.71 7.25
CA PRO A 14 6.71 27.48 6.32
C PRO A 14 5.25 27.57 6.76
N ALA A 15 4.59 28.68 6.43
CA ALA A 15 3.16 28.82 6.63
C ALA A 15 2.39 27.76 5.83
N GLY A 16 1.33 27.20 6.43
CA GLY A 16 0.57 26.10 5.82
C GLY A 16 1.07 24.69 6.15
N THR A 17 2.27 24.53 6.74
CA THR A 17 2.75 23.26 7.26
C THR A 17 1.78 22.73 8.32
N SER A 18 1.46 21.43 8.31
CA SER A 18 0.64 20.83 9.37
C SER A 18 1.42 20.73 10.69
N ILE A 19 0.73 20.78 11.82
CA ILE A 19 1.37 20.56 13.13
C ILE A 19 2.07 19.20 13.18
N LEU A 20 1.50 18.18 12.55
CA LEU A 20 2.10 16.84 12.45
C LEU A 20 3.46 16.88 11.74
N ASP A 21 3.52 17.56 10.60
CA ASP A 21 4.76 17.63 9.81
C ASP A 21 5.77 18.57 10.47
N ALA A 22 5.32 19.65 11.15
CA ALA A 22 6.17 20.49 11.97
C ALA A 22 6.81 19.72 13.15
N ALA A 23 6.07 18.83 13.82
CA ALA A 23 6.59 17.99 14.89
C ALA A 23 7.70 17.03 14.41
N ARG A 24 7.55 16.49 13.19
CA ARG A 24 8.57 15.63 12.58
C ARG A 24 9.91 16.33 12.35
N THR A 25 9.92 17.64 12.10
CA THR A 25 11.18 18.40 11.90
C THR A 25 12.07 18.42 13.16
N VAL A 26 11.47 18.22 14.33
CA VAL A 26 12.16 18.12 15.62
C VAL A 26 12.13 16.69 16.19
N GLN A 27 11.90 15.69 15.33
CA GLN A 27 11.91 14.26 15.67
C GLN A 27 10.84 13.85 16.70
N ILE A 28 9.76 14.60 16.79
CA ILE A 28 8.59 14.22 17.61
C ILE A 28 7.61 13.46 16.74
N GLU A 29 7.37 12.19 17.10
CA GLU A 29 6.41 11.34 16.42
C GLU A 29 5.03 11.44 17.07
N ILE A 30 4.06 11.94 16.33
CA ILE A 30 2.66 11.95 16.71
C ILE A 30 1.98 10.76 16.02
N PRO A 31 1.30 9.85 16.76
CA PRO A 31 0.71 8.65 16.18
C PRO A 31 -0.39 8.98 15.17
N THR A 32 -0.40 8.28 14.04
CA THR A 32 -1.44 8.46 13.00
C THR A 32 -1.63 7.17 12.20
N LEU A 33 -2.85 6.91 11.71
CA LEU A 33 -3.19 5.77 10.85
C LEU A 33 -3.70 6.21 9.47
N CYS A 34 -4.23 7.43 9.35
CA CYS A 34 -4.79 7.91 8.08
C CYS A 34 -3.84 8.81 7.29
N LYS A 35 -2.79 9.38 7.90
CA LYS A 35 -1.78 10.18 7.19
C LYS A 35 -0.62 9.30 6.75
N HIS A 36 -0.25 9.43 5.50
CA HIS A 36 0.97 8.91 4.90
C HIS A 36 1.71 10.08 4.23
N PRO A 37 3.05 10.07 4.12
CA PRO A 37 3.80 11.15 3.48
C PRO A 37 3.29 11.51 2.08
N ASP A 38 2.95 10.52 1.29
CA ASP A 38 2.60 10.67 -0.13
C ASP A 38 1.14 11.04 -0.40
N VAL A 39 0.28 11.07 0.64
CA VAL A 39 -1.14 11.34 0.44
C VAL A 39 -1.67 12.35 1.47
N ASP A 40 -2.67 13.10 1.06
CA ASP A 40 -3.36 14.01 1.95
C ASP A 40 -4.15 13.26 3.03
N PRO A 41 -4.20 13.79 4.26
CA PRO A 41 -4.86 13.11 5.36
C PRO A 41 -6.39 13.18 5.22
N SER A 42 -7.07 12.04 5.30
CA SER A 42 -8.53 12.00 5.44
C SER A 42 -9.02 12.58 6.79
N ALA A 43 -8.10 12.81 7.73
CA ALA A 43 -8.36 13.24 9.11
C ALA A 43 -9.37 12.35 9.86
N GLY A 44 -9.57 11.09 9.41
CA GLY A 44 -10.62 10.19 9.91
C GLY A 44 -10.26 9.42 11.17
N CYS A 45 -8.97 9.04 11.36
CA CYS A 45 -8.60 8.08 12.41
C CYS A 45 -8.61 8.64 13.85
N GLY A 46 -8.46 9.95 14.05
CA GLY A 46 -8.45 10.57 15.38
C GLY A 46 -7.21 10.31 16.24
N MET A 47 -6.20 9.58 15.75
CA MET A 47 -5.00 9.23 16.53
C MET A 47 -4.04 10.40 16.72
N CYS A 48 -3.99 11.34 15.78
CA CYS A 48 -3.04 12.45 15.76
C CYS A 48 -3.48 13.68 16.60
N ILE A 49 -4.35 13.49 17.58
CA ILE A 49 -4.79 14.58 18.46
C ILE A 49 -3.62 15.14 19.28
N VAL A 50 -3.59 16.46 19.37
CA VAL A 50 -2.65 17.25 20.18
C VAL A 50 -3.40 18.35 20.91
N ARG A 51 -2.81 18.95 21.92
CA ARG A 51 -3.36 20.14 22.58
C ARG A 51 -2.67 21.39 22.05
N VAL A 52 -3.45 22.29 21.46
CA VAL A 52 -2.98 23.57 20.91
C VAL A 52 -3.62 24.69 21.71
N ASN A 53 -2.80 25.48 22.40
CA ASN A 53 -3.30 26.59 23.25
C ASN A 53 -4.45 26.14 24.18
N GLY A 54 -4.34 24.95 24.78
CA GLY A 54 -5.34 24.36 25.66
C GLY A 54 -6.48 23.58 24.97
N ARG A 55 -6.62 23.63 23.65
CA ARG A 55 -7.69 22.95 22.90
C ARG A 55 -7.17 21.70 22.20
N VAL A 56 -7.96 20.62 22.23
CA VAL A 56 -7.61 19.39 21.51
C VAL A 56 -7.94 19.52 20.03
N MET A 57 -6.95 19.27 19.17
CA MET A 57 -7.05 19.39 17.71
C MET A 57 -6.36 18.21 17.03
N ARG A 58 -6.67 17.95 15.76
CA ARG A 58 -5.98 16.95 14.93
C ARG A 58 -4.77 17.57 14.25
N SER A 59 -3.58 17.14 14.58
CA SER A 59 -2.33 17.70 14.05
C SER A 59 -2.14 17.51 12.55
N CYS A 60 -2.68 16.43 11.97
CA CYS A 60 -2.49 16.10 10.55
C CYS A 60 -3.19 17.06 9.58
N CYS A 61 -4.21 17.78 10.01
CA CYS A 61 -5.00 18.71 9.18
C CYS A 61 -5.08 20.12 9.76
N THR A 62 -4.37 20.41 10.84
CA THR A 62 -4.30 21.75 11.43
C THR A 62 -3.00 22.41 11.01
N PRO A 63 -3.05 23.52 10.25
CA PRO A 63 -1.85 24.28 9.89
C PRO A 63 -1.26 24.97 11.11
N VAL A 64 0.05 25.18 11.08
CA VAL A 64 0.76 25.95 12.12
C VAL A 64 0.36 27.42 12.09
N GLY A 65 0.36 28.05 13.26
CA GLY A 65 0.11 29.50 13.43
C GLY A 65 1.16 30.11 14.35
N GLU A 66 1.36 31.43 14.20
CA GLU A 66 2.36 32.17 14.97
C GLU A 66 2.06 32.10 16.47
N GLY A 67 3.08 31.79 17.26
CA GLY A 67 2.99 31.70 18.70
C GLY A 67 2.14 30.55 19.25
N MET A 68 1.82 29.53 18.44
CA MET A 68 1.13 28.34 18.93
C MET A 68 1.99 27.59 19.96
N GLU A 69 1.34 27.17 21.04
CA GLU A 69 1.90 26.22 22.00
C GLU A 69 1.22 24.86 21.82
N VAL A 70 1.99 23.86 21.41
CA VAL A 70 1.49 22.51 21.11
C VAL A 70 2.05 21.52 22.14
N ILE A 71 1.15 20.78 22.78
CA ILE A 71 1.49 19.63 23.63
C ILE A 71 1.12 18.37 22.87
N THR A 72 2.09 17.53 22.58
CA THR A 72 1.88 16.33 21.76
C THR A 72 1.42 15.14 22.58
N SER A 73 1.71 15.10 23.88
CA SER A 73 1.32 14.00 24.78
C SER A 73 1.09 14.50 26.19
N ASP A 74 -0.05 14.16 26.74
CA ASP A 74 -0.41 14.28 28.15
C ASP A 74 -1.30 13.09 28.53
N PRO A 75 -1.58 12.83 29.82
CA PRO A 75 -2.39 11.69 30.25
C PRO A 75 -3.77 11.62 29.59
N GLU A 76 -4.45 12.76 29.42
CA GLU A 76 -5.76 12.84 28.78
C GLU A 76 -5.68 12.48 27.29
N LEU A 77 -4.72 13.03 26.55
CA LEU A 77 -4.48 12.69 25.13
C LEU A 77 -4.18 11.21 24.94
N VAL A 78 -3.37 10.62 25.83
CA VAL A 78 -3.07 9.18 25.80
C VAL A 78 -4.33 8.35 26.03
N ASP A 79 -5.18 8.69 26.98
CA ASP A 79 -6.42 7.97 27.26
C ASP A 79 -7.43 8.08 26.12
N VAL A 80 -7.55 9.26 25.50
CA VAL A 80 -8.38 9.45 24.30
C VAL A 80 -7.86 8.60 23.14
N ARG A 81 -6.55 8.61 22.87
CA ARG A 81 -5.94 7.76 21.83
C ARG A 81 -6.17 6.28 22.08
N LYS A 82 -6.02 5.80 23.32
CA LYS A 82 -6.34 4.42 23.70
C LYS A 82 -7.80 4.07 23.43
N THR A 83 -8.71 5.00 23.74
CA THR A 83 -10.15 4.79 23.49
C THR A 83 -10.45 4.71 22.00
N VAL A 84 -9.90 5.63 21.19
CA VAL A 84 -10.03 5.63 19.73
C VAL A 84 -9.48 4.32 19.15
N LEU A 85 -8.31 3.89 19.59
CA LEU A 85 -7.68 2.68 19.09
C LEU A 85 -8.50 1.43 19.46
N LYS A 86 -9.08 1.36 20.69
CA LYS A 86 -10.01 0.31 21.08
C LYS A 86 -11.26 0.28 20.20
N LEU A 87 -11.79 1.44 19.81
CA LEU A 87 -12.93 1.53 18.89
C LEU A 87 -12.57 1.01 17.49
N ILE A 88 -11.38 1.31 16.99
CA ILE A 88 -10.88 0.77 15.72
C ILE A 88 -10.76 -0.75 15.81
N LEU A 89 -10.08 -1.24 16.85
CA LEU A 89 -9.86 -2.68 17.09
C LEU A 89 -11.16 -3.46 17.32
N SER A 90 -12.21 -2.85 17.89
CA SER A 90 -13.50 -3.52 18.09
C SER A 90 -14.21 -3.89 16.78
N ASN A 91 -13.88 -3.23 15.69
CA ASN A 91 -14.42 -3.51 14.36
C ASN A 91 -13.42 -4.24 13.43
N HIS A 92 -12.24 -4.57 13.95
CA HIS A 92 -11.20 -5.27 13.21
C HIS A 92 -11.13 -6.73 13.67
N PRO A 93 -11.00 -7.73 12.77
CA PRO A 93 -10.85 -9.13 13.17
C PRO A 93 -9.52 -9.34 13.92
N ASN A 94 -9.57 -10.09 15.04
CA ASN A 94 -8.40 -10.41 15.86
C ASN A 94 -7.67 -11.66 15.34
N GLU A 95 -7.40 -11.72 14.03
CA GLU A 95 -6.79 -12.86 13.32
C GLU A 95 -5.33 -12.60 12.97
N CYS A 96 -4.62 -11.85 13.81
CA CYS A 96 -3.24 -11.41 13.50
C CYS A 96 -2.28 -12.56 13.20
N LEU A 97 -2.43 -13.72 13.88
CA LEU A 97 -1.53 -14.87 13.69
C LEU A 97 -1.62 -15.48 12.28
N THR A 98 -2.75 -15.34 11.62
CA THR A 98 -2.98 -15.86 10.26
C THR A 98 -3.05 -14.75 9.21
N CYS A 99 -2.85 -13.50 9.63
CA CYS A 99 -2.89 -12.35 8.73
C CYS A 99 -1.57 -12.21 7.98
N ILE A 100 -1.63 -12.02 6.66
CA ILE A 100 -0.46 -11.80 5.81
C ILE A 100 0.37 -10.57 6.23
N ARG A 101 -0.24 -9.58 6.89
CA ARG A 101 0.44 -8.37 7.41
C ARG A 101 0.94 -8.52 8.85
N SER A 102 0.92 -9.71 9.43
CA SER A 102 1.43 -9.91 10.80
C SER A 102 2.91 -9.53 10.89
N GLY A 103 3.26 -8.69 11.85
CA GLY A 103 4.62 -8.14 12.01
C GLY A 103 4.95 -6.93 11.11
N HIS A 104 4.07 -6.57 10.16
CA HIS A 104 4.23 -5.42 9.26
C HIS A 104 2.92 -4.62 9.17
N CYS A 105 2.18 -4.50 10.27
CA CYS A 105 0.87 -3.87 10.33
C CYS A 105 0.89 -2.66 11.27
N GLU A 106 0.70 -1.45 10.73
CA GLU A 106 0.69 -0.21 11.54
C GLU A 106 -0.35 -0.23 12.67
N LEU A 107 -1.51 -0.91 12.47
CA LEU A 107 -2.51 -1.06 13.52
C LEU A 107 -2.02 -1.96 14.64
N GLN A 108 -1.32 -3.06 14.32
CA GLN A 108 -0.74 -3.98 15.29
C GLN A 108 0.37 -3.28 16.10
N ASP A 109 1.24 -2.54 15.43
CA ASP A 109 2.33 -1.78 16.07
C ASP A 109 1.78 -0.73 17.02
N MET A 110 0.74 -0.03 16.57
CA MET A 110 0.06 0.96 17.41
C MET A 110 -0.61 0.32 18.63
N ALA A 111 -1.28 -0.83 18.47
CA ALA A 111 -1.86 -1.57 19.58
C ALA A 111 -0.78 -2.01 20.58
N ASN A 112 0.39 -2.45 20.10
CA ASN A 112 1.54 -2.80 20.93
C ASN A 112 2.08 -1.57 21.69
N THR A 113 2.28 -0.44 21.02
CA THR A 113 2.77 0.82 21.60
C THR A 113 1.86 1.32 22.73
N PHE A 114 0.55 1.25 22.55
CA PHE A 114 -0.41 1.66 23.58
C PHE A 114 -0.76 0.54 24.60
N GLY A 115 -0.14 -0.64 24.48
CA GLY A 115 -0.35 -1.76 25.40
C GLY A 115 -1.75 -2.37 25.35
N ILE A 116 -2.45 -2.26 24.19
CA ILE A 116 -3.80 -2.78 24.01
C ILE A 116 -3.71 -4.20 23.47
N ARG A 117 -4.18 -5.17 24.24
CA ARG A 117 -4.25 -6.59 23.86
C ARG A 117 -5.66 -7.03 23.46
N ASP A 118 -6.67 -6.35 24.00
CA ASP A 118 -8.07 -6.59 23.74
C ASP A 118 -8.84 -5.26 23.83
N SER A 119 -9.74 -5.02 22.89
CA SER A 119 -10.58 -3.81 22.89
C SER A 119 -11.53 -3.75 24.06
N LYS A 120 -11.98 -4.92 24.57
CA LYS A 120 -13.04 -5.10 25.59
C LYS A 120 -14.36 -4.40 25.21
N LEU A 121 -14.50 -4.00 23.96
CA LEU A 121 -15.70 -3.38 23.42
C LEU A 121 -16.48 -4.40 22.58
N PRO A 122 -17.81 -4.28 22.51
CA PRO A 122 -18.61 -5.14 21.64
C PRO A 122 -18.11 -5.03 20.20
N SER A 123 -17.84 -6.18 19.57
CA SER A 123 -17.49 -6.24 18.16
C SER A 123 -18.74 -6.33 17.30
N LEU A 124 -18.76 -5.60 16.20
CA LEU A 124 -19.78 -5.75 15.18
C LEU A 124 -19.51 -6.93 14.24
N ASN A 125 -18.31 -7.55 14.35
CA ASN A 125 -17.86 -8.72 13.56
C ASN A 125 -18.31 -8.65 12.10
N LYS A 126 -18.04 -7.51 11.45
CA LYS A 126 -18.39 -7.32 10.05
C LYS A 126 -17.59 -8.28 9.20
N LYS A 127 -18.27 -9.19 8.53
CA LYS A 127 -17.69 -10.03 7.50
C LYS A 127 -18.19 -9.54 6.16
N TYR A 128 -17.24 -9.35 5.26
CA TYR A 128 -17.51 -9.01 3.87
C TYR A 128 -16.86 -10.07 2.99
N ASP A 129 -17.41 -10.28 1.82
CA ASP A 129 -16.79 -11.13 0.81
C ASP A 129 -15.47 -10.51 0.39
N ILE A 130 -14.47 -11.35 0.20
CA ILE A 130 -13.15 -10.96 -0.28
C ILE A 130 -13.24 -10.77 -1.79
N ASP A 131 -12.81 -9.61 -2.26
CA ASP A 131 -12.68 -9.34 -3.70
C ASP A 131 -11.24 -9.60 -4.14
N ASP A 132 -11.05 -10.73 -4.82
CA ASP A 132 -9.80 -11.14 -5.48
C ASP A 132 -9.94 -11.17 -7.01
N SER A 133 -10.97 -10.54 -7.54
CA SER A 133 -11.40 -10.61 -8.94
C SER A 133 -10.31 -10.17 -9.92
N THR A 134 -9.45 -9.23 -9.53
CA THR A 134 -8.36 -8.75 -10.39
C THR A 134 -7.21 -9.74 -10.56
N LYS A 135 -7.09 -10.76 -9.70
CA LYS A 135 -5.94 -11.67 -9.59
C LYS A 135 -4.58 -10.97 -9.48
N ALA A 136 -4.59 -9.70 -9.06
CA ALA A 136 -3.40 -8.90 -8.77
C ALA A 136 -3.48 -8.28 -7.37
N ILE A 137 -4.68 -7.88 -6.95
CA ILE A 137 -4.96 -7.23 -5.68
C ILE A 137 -6.13 -7.95 -5.02
N VAL A 138 -5.99 -8.24 -3.75
CA VAL A 138 -7.05 -8.77 -2.88
C VAL A 138 -7.53 -7.67 -1.96
N LEU A 139 -8.85 -7.45 -1.91
CA LEU A 139 -9.50 -6.50 -1.04
C LEU A 139 -10.39 -7.24 -0.04
N ASP A 140 -9.99 -7.22 1.23
CA ASP A 140 -10.77 -7.73 2.36
C ASP A 140 -11.28 -6.55 3.20
N ALA A 141 -12.51 -6.13 2.91
CA ALA A 141 -13.12 -5.00 3.61
C ALA A 141 -13.37 -5.29 5.11
N SER A 142 -13.31 -6.55 5.55
CA SER A 142 -13.45 -6.92 6.97
C SER A 142 -12.27 -6.43 7.80
N LYS A 143 -11.08 -6.34 7.20
CA LYS A 143 -9.84 -5.83 7.82
C LYS A 143 -9.64 -4.33 7.63
N CYS A 144 -10.58 -3.65 6.99
CA CYS A 144 -10.46 -2.23 6.66
C CYS A 144 -10.79 -1.36 7.88
N ILE A 145 -9.87 -0.45 8.22
CA ILE A 145 -10.05 0.57 9.27
C ILE A 145 -10.60 1.90 8.73
N VAL A 146 -10.98 1.94 7.46
CA VAL A 146 -11.57 3.10 6.78
C VAL A 146 -10.66 4.36 6.87
N CYS A 147 -9.35 4.18 6.80
CA CYS A 147 -8.38 5.28 6.90
C CYS A 147 -8.35 6.18 5.63
N GLY A 148 -8.81 5.69 4.49
CA GLY A 148 -8.91 6.44 3.24
C GLY A 148 -7.64 6.53 2.41
N ARG A 149 -6.46 6.09 2.86
CA ARG A 149 -5.21 6.21 2.11
C ARG A 149 -5.30 5.63 0.70
N CYS A 150 -5.90 4.45 0.55
CA CYS A 150 -6.06 3.77 -0.74
C CYS A 150 -6.99 4.52 -1.69
N VAL A 151 -8.02 5.19 -1.18
CA VAL A 151 -8.90 6.05 -1.96
C VAL A 151 -8.12 7.27 -2.45
N GLU A 152 -7.43 7.93 -1.53
CA GLU A 152 -6.64 9.13 -1.82
C GLU A 152 -5.56 8.86 -2.87
N VAL A 153 -4.76 7.81 -2.70
CA VAL A 153 -3.72 7.46 -3.67
C VAL A 153 -4.30 7.07 -5.02
N CYS A 154 -5.42 6.34 -5.06
CA CYS A 154 -6.06 5.92 -6.30
C CYS A 154 -6.65 7.09 -7.08
N GLN A 155 -7.25 8.06 -6.36
CA GLN A 155 -7.91 9.20 -6.96
C GLN A 155 -6.94 10.32 -7.32
N ASN A 156 -6.12 10.76 -6.38
CA ASN A 156 -5.35 12.00 -6.52
C ASN A 156 -3.91 11.78 -6.98
N GLN A 157 -3.31 10.61 -6.70
CA GLN A 157 -1.94 10.30 -7.15
C GLN A 157 -1.94 9.51 -8.47
N GLN A 158 -2.79 8.47 -8.55
CA GLN A 158 -2.86 7.62 -9.75
C GLN A 158 -3.89 8.11 -10.77
N ASN A 159 -4.81 8.99 -10.36
CA ASN A 159 -5.88 9.53 -11.19
C ASN A 159 -6.78 8.46 -11.85
N VAL A 160 -6.94 7.30 -11.19
CA VAL A 160 -7.68 6.13 -11.70
C VAL A 160 -9.13 6.10 -11.21
N TRP A 161 -9.39 6.53 -9.97
CA TRP A 161 -10.74 6.59 -9.38
C TRP A 161 -11.46 5.24 -9.24
N ALA A 162 -10.72 4.14 -9.17
CA ALA A 162 -11.29 2.81 -9.02
C ALA A 162 -11.89 2.56 -7.62
N LEU A 163 -11.28 3.12 -6.58
CA LEU A 163 -11.70 2.93 -5.19
C LEU A 163 -12.47 4.12 -4.65
N SER A 164 -13.50 3.82 -3.84
CA SER A 164 -14.32 4.83 -3.18
C SER A 164 -14.88 4.33 -1.84
N TYR A 165 -15.46 5.26 -1.07
CA TYR A 165 -16.24 4.90 0.09
C TYR A 165 -17.64 4.43 -0.32
N LEU A 166 -18.06 3.29 0.23
CA LEU A 166 -19.42 2.77 0.08
C LEU A 166 -20.12 2.81 1.43
N ASN A 167 -21.41 3.18 1.44
CA ASN A 167 -22.24 3.35 2.62
C ASN A 167 -21.77 4.47 3.56
N ARG A 168 -22.32 4.53 4.77
CA ARG A 168 -21.99 5.54 5.80
C ARG A 168 -22.06 4.96 7.21
N GLY A 169 -21.50 5.70 8.16
CA GLY A 169 -21.46 5.31 9.58
C GLY A 169 -20.71 3.99 9.76
N LEU A 170 -21.25 3.11 10.58
CA LEU A 170 -20.63 1.81 10.86
C LEU A 170 -20.61 0.86 9.66
N ALA A 171 -21.43 1.08 8.65
CA ALA A 171 -21.44 0.29 7.41
C ALA A 171 -20.45 0.81 6.35
N THR A 172 -19.73 1.89 6.63
CA THR A 172 -18.73 2.43 5.70
C THR A 172 -17.64 1.39 5.43
N ARG A 173 -17.35 1.19 4.16
CA ARG A 173 -16.24 0.35 3.69
C ARG A 173 -15.62 0.94 2.43
N ILE A 174 -14.40 0.54 2.14
CA ILE A 174 -13.73 0.86 0.88
C ILE A 174 -13.96 -0.30 -0.08
N THR A 175 -14.33 0.03 -1.32
CA THR A 175 -14.57 -0.95 -2.40
C THR A 175 -14.45 -0.23 -3.74
N ALA A 176 -14.60 -0.95 -4.85
CA ALA A 176 -14.80 -0.31 -6.14
C ALA A 176 -16.10 0.50 -6.15
N ALA A 177 -16.14 1.54 -6.97
CA ALA A 177 -17.28 2.46 -7.05
C ALA A 177 -18.59 1.70 -7.27
N GLY A 178 -19.62 2.00 -6.48
CA GLY A 178 -20.91 1.31 -6.55
C GLY A 178 -20.93 -0.10 -5.95
N GLY A 179 -19.83 -0.62 -5.41
CA GLY A 179 -19.77 -1.95 -4.81
C GLY A 179 -19.65 -3.10 -5.80
N ILE A 180 -19.27 -2.81 -7.04
CA ILE A 180 -18.92 -3.81 -8.05
C ILE A 180 -17.59 -4.48 -7.72
N ASN A 181 -17.23 -5.58 -8.39
CA ASN A 181 -15.91 -6.17 -8.26
C ASN A 181 -14.83 -5.22 -8.79
N LEU A 182 -13.65 -5.30 -8.20
CA LEU A 182 -12.52 -4.44 -8.59
C LEU A 182 -12.10 -4.69 -10.06
N ALA A 183 -12.24 -5.91 -10.56
CA ALA A 183 -11.98 -6.25 -11.97
C ALA A 183 -12.92 -5.56 -12.96
N ASP A 184 -14.15 -5.24 -12.53
CA ASP A 184 -15.17 -4.57 -13.37
C ASP A 184 -15.05 -3.04 -13.29
N SER A 185 -14.09 -2.53 -12.54
CA SER A 185 -13.81 -1.10 -12.35
C SER A 185 -12.66 -0.65 -13.27
N PRO A 186 -12.39 0.67 -13.39
CA PRO A 186 -11.24 1.16 -14.15
C PRO A 186 -9.87 0.83 -13.51
N CYS A 187 -9.79 -0.11 -12.59
CA CYS A 187 -8.56 -0.49 -11.89
C CYS A 187 -7.46 -0.94 -12.88
N ILE A 188 -6.30 -0.28 -12.81
CA ILE A 188 -5.12 -0.60 -13.64
C ILE A 188 -4.16 -1.56 -12.95
N LYS A 189 -4.53 -2.15 -11.81
CA LYS A 189 -3.75 -3.14 -11.05
C LYS A 189 -2.35 -2.64 -10.61
N CYS A 190 -2.19 -1.33 -10.39
CA CYS A 190 -0.88 -0.71 -10.10
C CYS A 190 -0.31 -1.01 -8.71
N GLY A 191 -1.08 -1.59 -7.78
CA GLY A 191 -0.64 -1.95 -6.43
C GLY A 191 -0.51 -0.81 -5.42
N GLN A 192 -0.67 0.46 -5.82
CA GLN A 192 -0.47 1.60 -4.92
C GLN A 192 -1.40 1.59 -3.70
N CYS A 193 -2.62 1.10 -3.87
CA CYS A 193 -3.56 0.95 -2.76
C CYS A 193 -3.09 -0.06 -1.70
N SER A 194 -2.42 -1.13 -2.10
CA SER A 194 -1.80 -2.11 -1.19
C SER A 194 -0.60 -1.52 -0.48
N ALA A 195 0.31 -0.85 -1.21
CA ALA A 195 1.50 -0.22 -0.65
C ALA A 195 1.17 0.83 0.44
N HIS A 196 0.03 1.52 0.34
CA HIS A 196 -0.40 2.53 1.31
C HIS A 196 -1.36 1.98 2.38
N CYS A 197 -1.78 0.71 2.30
CA CYS A 197 -2.71 0.14 3.26
C CYS A 197 -2.00 -0.14 4.60
N PRO A 198 -2.44 0.47 5.73
CA PRO A 198 -1.80 0.27 7.02
C PRO A 198 -2.15 -1.08 7.68
N THR A 199 -3.06 -1.85 7.07
CA THR A 199 -3.54 -3.15 7.57
C THR A 199 -3.54 -4.20 6.46
N GLY A 200 -4.00 -5.41 6.73
CA GLY A 200 -4.18 -6.47 5.73
C GLY A 200 -5.48 -6.38 4.93
N ALA A 201 -6.08 -5.19 4.82
CA ALA A 201 -7.33 -5.01 4.08
C ALA A 201 -7.14 -4.98 2.56
N ILE A 202 -5.99 -4.49 2.10
CA ILE A 202 -5.61 -4.55 0.68
C ILE A 202 -4.19 -5.11 0.62
N VAL A 203 -4.04 -6.21 -0.10
CA VAL A 203 -2.77 -6.92 -0.26
C VAL A 203 -2.62 -7.39 -1.70
N GLU A 204 -1.42 -7.77 -2.08
CA GLU A 204 -1.12 -8.41 -3.35
C GLU A 204 -1.75 -9.81 -3.39
N TYR A 205 -2.13 -10.26 -4.59
CA TYR A 205 -2.61 -11.63 -4.79
C TYR A 205 -1.41 -12.59 -4.70
N ASP A 206 -1.42 -13.47 -3.71
CA ASP A 206 -0.32 -14.39 -3.43
C ASP A 206 -0.51 -15.71 -4.20
N GLU A 207 0.40 -16.01 -5.11
CA GLU A 207 0.46 -17.25 -5.86
C GLU A 207 1.61 -18.19 -5.40
N THR A 208 2.25 -17.90 -4.28
CA THR A 208 3.42 -18.65 -3.80
C THR A 208 3.11 -20.13 -3.63
N GLU A 209 1.98 -20.49 -3.04
CA GLU A 209 1.56 -21.88 -2.86
C GLU A 209 1.35 -22.60 -4.21
N LYS A 210 0.72 -21.91 -5.17
CA LYS A 210 0.53 -22.43 -6.52
C LYS A 210 1.86 -22.71 -7.20
N VAL A 211 2.83 -21.80 -7.08
CA VAL A 211 4.17 -21.99 -7.64
C VAL A 211 4.90 -23.18 -6.98
N TRP A 212 4.81 -23.32 -5.64
CA TRP A 212 5.37 -24.47 -4.96
C TRP A 212 4.76 -25.79 -5.42
N ASN A 213 3.45 -25.84 -5.63
CA ASN A 213 2.78 -27.03 -6.17
C ASN A 213 3.29 -27.34 -7.59
N MET A 214 3.46 -26.33 -8.45
CA MET A 214 4.03 -26.51 -9.79
C MET A 214 5.48 -26.99 -9.77
N LEU A 215 6.31 -26.51 -8.84
CA LEU A 215 7.71 -26.94 -8.69
C LEU A 215 7.82 -28.41 -8.19
N ASN A 216 6.85 -28.85 -7.40
CA ASN A 216 6.79 -30.22 -6.88
C ASN A 216 6.21 -31.24 -7.91
N ASP A 217 5.53 -30.74 -8.93
CA ASP A 217 4.99 -31.59 -10.00
C ASP A 217 6.11 -31.97 -10.98
N LYS A 218 6.38 -33.30 -11.09
CA LYS A 218 7.45 -33.81 -11.94
C LYS A 218 7.13 -33.77 -13.43
N ASP A 219 5.85 -33.68 -13.77
CA ASP A 219 5.38 -33.68 -15.15
C ASP A 219 5.40 -32.25 -15.75
N LEU A 220 5.58 -31.23 -14.90
CA LEU A 220 5.67 -29.87 -15.34
C LEU A 220 7.11 -29.44 -15.63
N TYR A 221 7.28 -28.71 -16.75
CA TYR A 221 8.52 -28.03 -17.09
C TYR A 221 8.42 -26.57 -16.69
N THR A 222 8.85 -26.26 -15.48
CA THR A 222 8.70 -24.91 -14.91
C THR A 222 9.79 -23.97 -15.40
N VAL A 223 9.38 -22.80 -15.84
CA VAL A 223 10.27 -21.69 -16.23
C VAL A 223 9.92 -20.45 -15.45
N VAL A 224 10.89 -19.56 -15.28
CA VAL A 224 10.68 -18.27 -14.61
C VAL A 224 11.44 -17.16 -15.34
N GLN A 225 10.83 -15.98 -15.38
CA GLN A 225 11.43 -14.75 -15.87
C GLN A 225 11.47 -13.75 -14.72
N ILE A 226 12.57 -13.00 -14.60
CA ILE A 226 12.77 -12.02 -13.53
C ILE A 226 12.65 -10.62 -14.09
N ALA A 227 11.76 -9.82 -13.48
CA ALA A 227 11.66 -8.40 -13.83
C ALA A 227 12.94 -7.63 -13.44
N PRO A 228 13.34 -6.61 -14.22
CA PRO A 228 14.57 -5.84 -13.96
C PRO A 228 14.63 -5.23 -12.56
N ALA A 229 13.51 -4.73 -12.04
CA ALA A 229 13.43 -4.12 -10.71
C ALA A 229 13.72 -5.13 -9.58
N VAL A 230 13.26 -6.38 -9.70
CA VAL A 230 13.43 -7.40 -8.66
C VAL A 230 14.91 -7.67 -8.36
N ARG A 231 15.77 -7.74 -9.38
CA ARG A 231 17.21 -8.05 -9.21
C ARG A 231 18.00 -6.98 -8.48
N VAL A 232 17.48 -5.76 -8.36
CA VAL A 232 18.12 -4.65 -7.64
C VAL A 232 17.40 -4.29 -6.33
N ALA A 233 16.16 -4.75 -6.12
CA ALA A 233 15.41 -4.51 -4.90
C ALA A 233 15.45 -5.69 -3.91
N ILE A 234 15.51 -6.93 -4.40
CA ILE A 234 15.43 -8.12 -3.53
C ILE A 234 16.56 -8.18 -2.49
N GLY A 235 17.69 -7.54 -2.76
CA GLY A 235 18.85 -7.52 -1.85
C GLY A 235 18.57 -6.82 -0.53
N GLU A 236 17.70 -5.84 -0.50
CA GLU A 236 17.36 -5.04 0.68
C GLU A 236 16.80 -5.91 1.80
N GLU A 237 15.98 -6.91 1.48
CA GLU A 237 15.43 -7.88 2.43
C GLU A 237 16.50 -8.80 3.05
N PHE A 238 17.67 -8.90 2.42
CA PHE A 238 18.79 -9.72 2.87
C PHE A 238 19.98 -8.88 3.38
N GLY A 239 19.79 -7.58 3.63
CA GLY A 239 20.79 -6.70 4.20
C GLY A 239 21.89 -6.25 3.22
N TYR A 240 21.63 -6.30 1.92
CA TYR A 240 22.49 -5.70 0.90
C TYR A 240 22.17 -4.21 0.75
N ASP A 241 23.11 -3.45 0.20
CA ASP A 241 22.91 -2.03 -0.08
C ASP A 241 21.79 -1.78 -1.12
N PHE A 242 21.15 -0.62 -1.02
CA PHE A 242 20.10 -0.21 -1.96
C PHE A 242 20.63 -0.22 -3.40
N GLY A 243 19.88 -0.87 -4.29
CA GLY A 243 20.20 -0.93 -5.71
C GLY A 243 21.35 -1.86 -6.09
N GLU A 244 21.86 -2.68 -5.16
CA GLU A 244 22.88 -3.68 -5.50
C GLU A 244 22.35 -4.71 -6.49
N ASN A 245 23.07 -4.91 -7.59
CA ASN A 245 22.66 -5.85 -8.63
C ASN A 245 22.95 -7.30 -8.25
N LEU A 246 21.93 -8.03 -7.84
CA LEU A 246 22.02 -9.43 -7.41
C LEU A 246 21.61 -10.43 -8.49
N THR A 247 21.65 -10.10 -9.78
CA THR A 247 21.20 -10.96 -10.89
C THR A 247 21.72 -12.39 -10.78
N GLY A 248 23.03 -12.57 -10.60
CA GLY A 248 23.64 -13.90 -10.53
C GLY A 248 23.18 -14.72 -9.32
N LYS A 249 23.05 -14.05 -8.15
CA LYS A 249 22.57 -14.70 -6.91
C LYS A 249 21.09 -15.09 -7.04
N THR A 250 20.26 -14.21 -7.58
CA THR A 250 18.82 -14.46 -7.81
C THR A 250 18.63 -15.66 -8.76
N TYR A 251 19.37 -15.73 -9.84
CA TYR A 251 19.34 -16.89 -10.75
C TYR A 251 19.76 -18.19 -10.07
N ALA A 252 20.80 -18.14 -9.24
CA ALA A 252 21.26 -19.30 -8.50
C ALA A 252 20.19 -19.81 -7.51
N VAL A 253 19.53 -18.89 -6.81
CA VAL A 253 18.44 -19.23 -5.87
C VAL A 253 17.28 -19.88 -6.62
N LEU A 254 16.78 -19.29 -7.70
CA LEU A 254 15.66 -19.83 -8.47
C LEU A 254 15.96 -21.22 -9.05
N ARG A 255 17.19 -21.46 -9.54
CA ARG A 255 17.60 -22.80 -9.98
C ARG A 255 17.63 -23.80 -8.82
N ARG A 256 18.08 -23.38 -7.63
CA ARG A 256 18.07 -24.22 -6.42
C ARG A 256 16.64 -24.53 -5.94
N MET A 257 15.70 -23.61 -6.13
CA MET A 257 14.28 -23.83 -5.83
C MET A 257 13.64 -24.89 -6.75
N GLY A 258 14.24 -25.18 -7.91
CA GLY A 258 13.78 -26.25 -8.80
C GLY A 258 13.29 -25.80 -10.17
N PHE A 259 13.32 -24.51 -10.48
CA PHE A 259 12.99 -24.03 -11.82
C PHE A 259 13.95 -24.63 -12.87
N LYS A 260 13.39 -25.19 -13.92
CA LYS A 260 14.16 -25.85 -14.99
C LYS A 260 14.92 -24.86 -15.86
N LYS A 261 14.35 -23.67 -16.06
CA LYS A 261 14.97 -22.55 -16.76
C LYS A 261 14.67 -21.23 -16.03
N VAL A 262 15.66 -20.35 -16.04
CA VAL A 262 15.56 -18.99 -15.51
C VAL A 262 15.99 -18.04 -16.62
N PHE A 263 15.10 -17.14 -17.01
CA PHE A 263 15.32 -16.17 -18.09
C PHE A 263 15.45 -14.77 -17.55
N ASP A 264 16.20 -13.95 -18.28
CA ASP A 264 16.22 -12.50 -18.09
C ASP A 264 15.07 -11.86 -18.89
N THR A 265 14.51 -10.81 -18.37
CA THR A 265 13.54 -9.97 -19.09
C THR A 265 14.15 -9.36 -20.35
N ASN A 266 15.47 -9.05 -20.38
CA ASN A 266 16.13 -8.58 -21.56
C ASN A 266 16.05 -9.58 -22.71
N PHE A 267 16.18 -10.88 -22.43
CA PHE A 267 15.98 -11.94 -23.42
C PHE A 267 14.54 -11.93 -23.96
N GLY A 268 13.54 -11.76 -23.08
CA GLY A 268 12.15 -11.62 -23.50
C GLY A 268 11.93 -10.38 -24.37
N ALA A 269 12.58 -9.27 -24.02
CA ALA A 269 12.51 -8.02 -24.80
C ALA A 269 13.12 -8.18 -26.20
N ASP A 270 14.25 -8.89 -26.33
CA ASP A 270 14.85 -9.16 -27.64
C ASP A 270 13.93 -9.99 -28.56
N LEU A 271 13.25 -10.99 -28.00
CA LEU A 271 12.24 -11.76 -28.73
C LEU A 271 11.05 -10.89 -29.15
N THR A 272 10.57 -10.05 -28.24
CA THR A 272 9.48 -9.11 -28.53
C THR A 272 9.82 -8.19 -29.68
N ILE A 273 11.03 -7.62 -29.71
CA ILE A 273 11.48 -6.74 -30.80
C ILE A 273 11.45 -7.47 -32.15
N ILE A 274 11.88 -8.74 -32.18
CA ILE A 274 11.88 -9.54 -33.41
C ILE A 274 10.44 -9.76 -33.91
N GLU A 275 9.53 -10.12 -33.02
CA GLU A 275 8.12 -10.39 -33.36
C GLU A 275 7.40 -9.11 -33.80
N GLU A 276 7.56 -8.00 -33.06
CA GLU A 276 6.96 -6.72 -33.40
C GLU A 276 7.51 -6.13 -34.69
N ALA A 277 8.80 -6.26 -34.94
CA ALA A 277 9.41 -5.83 -36.22
C ALA A 277 8.84 -6.65 -37.37
N SER A 278 8.66 -7.94 -37.21
CA SER A 278 8.08 -8.83 -38.23
C SER A 278 6.62 -8.45 -38.51
N GLU A 279 5.84 -8.19 -37.48
CA GLU A 279 4.45 -7.71 -37.60
C GLU A 279 4.39 -6.34 -38.27
N PHE A 280 5.28 -5.41 -37.90
CA PHE A 280 5.36 -4.09 -38.53
C PHE A 280 5.63 -4.20 -40.04
N VAL A 281 6.62 -5.02 -40.45
CA VAL A 281 6.93 -5.25 -41.87
C VAL A 281 5.72 -5.85 -42.59
N GLU A 282 5.02 -6.80 -42.01
CA GLU A 282 3.81 -7.36 -42.57
C GLU A 282 2.70 -6.32 -42.74
N ARG A 283 2.43 -5.52 -41.72
CA ARG A 283 1.44 -4.42 -41.78
C ARG A 283 1.81 -3.41 -42.82
N PHE A 284 3.06 -2.97 -42.83
CA PHE A 284 3.56 -1.98 -43.78
C PHE A 284 3.44 -2.44 -45.26
N THR A 285 3.69 -3.73 -45.49
CA THR A 285 3.69 -4.27 -46.86
C THR A 285 2.34 -4.77 -47.37
N LYS A 286 1.52 -5.37 -46.47
CA LYS A 286 0.29 -6.05 -46.86
C LYS A 286 -0.99 -5.34 -46.38
N ARG A 287 -0.89 -4.53 -45.31
CA ARG A 287 -2.06 -3.90 -44.65
C ARG A 287 -1.75 -2.49 -44.17
N PRO A 288 -1.34 -1.57 -45.12
CA PRO A 288 -0.92 -0.22 -44.72
C PRO A 288 -2.02 0.60 -44.03
N GLU A 289 -3.27 0.26 -44.23
CA GLU A 289 -4.43 0.86 -43.54
C GLU A 289 -4.45 0.57 -42.04
N SER A 290 -3.70 -0.43 -41.57
CA SER A 290 -3.59 -0.78 -40.13
C SER A 290 -2.52 0.03 -39.37
N LEU A 291 -1.88 0.99 -40.03
CA LEU A 291 -0.92 1.91 -39.43
C LEU A 291 -1.63 3.20 -38.97
N PRO A 292 -1.11 3.88 -37.92
CA PRO A 292 0.15 3.61 -37.22
C PRO A 292 0.06 2.40 -36.27
N MET A 293 1.18 1.70 -36.09
CA MET A 293 1.32 0.64 -35.09
C MET A 293 1.89 1.23 -33.80
N PHE A 294 1.19 1.03 -32.69
CA PHE A 294 1.66 1.40 -31.36
C PHE A 294 2.12 0.14 -30.62
N THR A 295 3.26 0.21 -30.01
CA THR A 295 3.86 -0.91 -29.28
C THR A 295 4.49 -0.40 -27.98
N SER A 296 4.55 -1.25 -26.98
CA SER A 296 5.17 -0.97 -25.70
C SER A 296 5.73 -2.24 -25.08
N VAL A 297 7.00 -2.23 -24.77
CA VAL A 297 7.66 -3.33 -24.07
C VAL A 297 7.04 -3.55 -22.69
N SER A 298 6.60 -2.50 -21.99
CA SER A 298 5.88 -2.60 -20.73
C SER A 298 4.59 -3.40 -20.83
N TYR A 299 3.80 -3.16 -21.87
CA TYR A 299 2.53 -3.83 -22.08
C TYR A 299 2.73 -5.32 -22.40
N THR A 300 3.72 -5.65 -23.20
CA THR A 300 4.08 -7.04 -23.52
C THR A 300 4.53 -7.79 -22.27
N HIS A 301 5.29 -7.14 -21.39
CA HIS A 301 5.70 -7.73 -20.12
C HIS A 301 4.50 -7.98 -19.18
N LEU A 302 3.52 -7.10 -19.15
CA LEU A 302 2.30 -7.28 -18.35
C LEU A 302 1.43 -8.43 -18.87
N ARG A 303 1.30 -8.57 -20.20
CA ARG A 303 0.53 -9.67 -20.81
C ARG A 303 1.25 -11.02 -20.83
N ALA A 304 2.55 -11.05 -20.75
CA ALA A 304 3.27 -12.32 -20.61
C ALA A 304 2.96 -13.06 -19.30
N HIS A 305 2.20 -12.42 -18.41
CA HIS A 305 1.75 -12.98 -17.13
C HIS A 305 0.23 -13.29 -17.10
N GLU A 306 -0.50 -13.06 -18.19
CA GLU A 306 -1.88 -13.51 -18.40
C GLU A 306 -1.88 -14.90 -19.06
#